data_62bb7360f560527cab0e0e2e638210a4
#
_entry.id   62bb7360f560527cab0e0e2e638210a4
#
_cell.length_a   1.000
_cell.length_b   1.000
_cell.length_c   1.000
_cell.angle_alpha   90.00
_cell.angle_beta   90.00
_cell.angle_gamma   90.00
#
_symmetry.space_group_name_H-M   'P 1'
#
loop_
_entity.id
_entity.type
_entity.pdbx_description
1 polymer ?
#
loop_
_entity_poly.entity_id
_entity_poly.type
_entity_poly.pdbx_seq_one_letter_code
_entity_poly.pdbx_strand_id
1 'polypeptide(L)'
;MHFNRLVLVAVCLTTLPVFSARAQVDRTPAAETRTLELVDQLKDVIQKAEKSRTDPTLMQQLRDLVRRYDWPWRVALLYDDFHDGDYTANPSWIVDKGDFRVSQFGLGTVFIQAAQPTRGSSEARGEKSTLEVLGGILGGMTQREEAAAPAPLPSAAEIFTELRISNPFAVKLQMTSRGKSEDGNRLEFGPYQGRERTAGYRLVYNPRSKPGFALNRIAPGRSSVIEIYDQLVDLEDGRSHNVEWHRGADGEMVVLLDNKEIIRTVDRGSEESFDGFTVINGGGDYAFSQITIFGTAR
;
A
#
# COMPACT_ATOMS: atom_id res chain seq x y z
N MET A 1 83.42 11.73 -14.94
CA MET A 1 82.22 12.31 -15.57
C MET A 1 81.20 11.23 -15.79
N HIS A 2 80.24 11.03 -14.88
CA HIS A 2 79.24 10.00 -14.97
C HIS A 2 77.85 10.69 -15.21
N PHE A 3 77.30 10.44 -16.39
CA PHE A 3 75.96 10.89 -16.76
C PHE A 3 74.94 9.87 -16.26
N ASN A 4 74.16 10.25 -15.26
CA ASN A 4 73.03 9.52 -14.78
C ASN A 4 71.85 9.78 -15.71
N ARG A 5 71.33 8.77 -16.41
CA ARG A 5 70.10 8.82 -17.18
C ARG A 5 68.97 8.43 -16.28
N LEU A 6 68.09 9.40 -15.94
CA LEU A 6 66.83 9.20 -15.24
C LEU A 6 65.83 8.68 -16.24
N VAL A 7 65.35 7.45 -16.06
CA VAL A 7 64.25 6.87 -16.85
C VAL A 7 62.96 7.15 -16.11
N LEU A 8 62.13 8.01 -16.69
CA LEU A 8 60.81 8.35 -16.19
C LEU A 8 59.82 7.28 -16.70
N VAL A 9 59.36 6.37 -15.82
CA VAL A 9 58.30 5.42 -16.12
C VAL A 9 56.95 6.10 -15.87
N ALA A 10 56.26 6.44 -16.94
CA ALA A 10 54.87 6.92 -16.88
C ALA A 10 53.95 5.73 -16.68
N VAL A 11 53.38 5.63 -15.46
CA VAL A 11 52.30 4.67 -15.17
C VAL A 11 50.99 5.26 -15.64
N CYS A 12 50.51 4.81 -16.80
CA CYS A 12 49.11 5.07 -17.24
C CYS A 12 48.15 4.25 -16.39
N LEU A 13 47.50 4.89 -15.41
CA LEU A 13 46.33 4.31 -14.75
C LEU A 13 45.15 4.37 -15.74
N THR A 14 44.88 3.29 -16.42
CA THR A 14 43.59 3.10 -17.13
C THR A 14 42.52 2.77 -16.11
N THR A 15 41.71 3.74 -15.77
CA THR A 15 40.44 3.52 -15.03
C THR A 15 39.46 2.82 -15.95
N LEU A 16 39.31 1.50 -15.79
CA LEU A 16 38.22 0.74 -16.38
C LEU A 16 36.92 1.15 -15.68
N PRO A 17 35.89 1.52 -16.43
CA PRO A 17 34.56 1.72 -15.82
C PRO A 17 34.07 0.34 -15.34
N VAL A 18 33.97 0.18 -14.02
CA VAL A 18 33.29 -0.96 -13.43
C VAL A 18 31.79 -0.77 -13.72
N PHE A 19 31.32 -1.33 -14.83
CA PHE A 19 29.91 -1.57 -15.03
C PHE A 19 29.51 -2.63 -14.00
N SER A 20 29.00 -2.19 -12.86
CA SER A 20 28.22 -3.04 -11.97
C SER A 20 26.94 -3.41 -12.71
N ALA A 21 27.01 -4.47 -13.52
CA ALA A 21 25.81 -5.19 -13.91
C ALA A 21 25.24 -5.76 -12.60
N ARG A 22 24.35 -4.98 -11.94
CA ARG A 22 23.50 -5.54 -10.91
C ARG A 22 22.64 -6.59 -11.61
N ALA A 23 23.01 -7.85 -11.42
CA ALA A 23 22.13 -8.96 -11.75
C ALA A 23 20.81 -8.65 -11.03
N GLN A 24 19.75 -8.50 -11.81
CA GLN A 24 18.38 -8.46 -11.31
C GLN A 24 18.14 -9.85 -10.72
N VAL A 25 18.42 -10.00 -9.43
CA VAL A 25 18.15 -11.22 -8.70
C VAL A 25 16.63 -11.35 -8.73
N ASP A 26 16.17 -12.43 -9.34
CA ASP A 26 14.76 -12.84 -9.28
C ASP A 26 14.40 -13.05 -7.80
N ARG A 27 13.79 -12.01 -7.21
CA ARG A 27 13.52 -11.93 -5.76
C ARG A 27 12.15 -12.51 -5.39
N THR A 28 11.66 -13.44 -6.19
CA THR A 28 10.48 -14.20 -5.77
C THR A 28 10.79 -14.88 -4.43
N PRO A 29 10.05 -14.59 -3.36
CA PRO A 29 10.34 -15.19 -2.07
C PRO A 29 10.42 -16.71 -2.19
N ALA A 30 11.54 -17.29 -1.77
CA ALA A 30 11.80 -18.72 -1.90
C ALA A 30 10.72 -19.62 -1.26
N ALA A 31 10.02 -19.08 -0.26
CA ALA A 31 8.89 -19.75 0.37
C ALA A 31 7.68 -19.88 -0.56
N GLU A 32 7.41 -18.88 -1.39
CA GLU A 32 6.27 -18.91 -2.33
C GLU A 32 6.55 -19.84 -3.51
N THR A 33 7.76 -19.83 -4.04
CA THR A 33 8.20 -20.79 -5.06
C THR A 33 8.01 -22.23 -4.56
N ARG A 34 8.42 -22.52 -3.33
CA ARG A 34 8.21 -23.85 -2.71
C ARG A 34 6.74 -24.21 -2.54
N THR A 35 5.89 -23.23 -2.21
CA THR A 35 4.44 -23.47 -2.10
C THR A 35 3.84 -23.82 -3.45
N LEU A 36 4.21 -23.12 -4.52
CA LEU A 36 3.75 -23.43 -5.88
C LEU A 36 4.23 -24.80 -6.36
N GLU A 37 5.48 -25.14 -6.10
CA GLU A 37 6.03 -26.49 -6.40
C GLU A 37 5.28 -27.58 -5.65
N LEU A 38 4.95 -27.36 -4.36
CA LEU A 38 4.16 -28.28 -3.56
C LEU A 38 2.75 -28.46 -4.15
N VAL A 39 2.11 -27.40 -4.58
CA VAL A 39 0.79 -27.44 -5.23
C VAL A 39 0.85 -28.25 -6.52
N ASP A 40 1.87 -28.06 -7.35
CA ASP A 40 2.03 -28.82 -8.59
C ASP A 40 2.28 -30.31 -8.30
N GLN A 41 3.13 -30.63 -7.32
CA GLN A 41 3.32 -32.03 -6.88
C GLN A 41 2.03 -32.63 -6.34
N LEU A 42 1.21 -31.87 -5.60
CA LEU A 42 -0.06 -32.34 -5.07
C LEU A 42 -1.08 -32.60 -6.20
N LYS A 43 -1.12 -31.76 -7.24
CA LYS A 43 -1.91 -32.02 -8.46
C LYS A 43 -1.52 -33.34 -9.13
N ASP A 44 -0.23 -33.61 -9.27
CA ASP A 44 0.28 -34.84 -9.83
C ASP A 44 -0.15 -36.09 -9.00
N VAL A 45 -0.10 -35.95 -7.67
CA VAL A 45 -0.56 -37.00 -6.75
C VAL A 45 -2.06 -37.24 -6.91
N ILE A 46 -2.87 -36.17 -6.98
CA ILE A 46 -4.32 -36.27 -7.22
C ILE A 46 -4.60 -36.96 -8.55
N GLN A 47 -3.94 -36.58 -9.63
CA GLN A 47 -4.11 -37.21 -10.95
C GLN A 47 -3.74 -38.70 -10.95
N LYS A 48 -2.73 -39.11 -10.21
CA LYS A 48 -2.35 -40.51 -10.03
C LYS A 48 -3.37 -41.24 -9.19
N ALA A 49 -3.89 -40.65 -8.11
CA ALA A 49 -4.88 -41.23 -7.22
C ALA A 49 -6.25 -41.41 -7.91
N GLU A 50 -6.62 -40.52 -8.84
CA GLU A 50 -7.84 -40.64 -9.66
C GLU A 50 -7.86 -41.92 -10.52
N LYS A 51 -6.70 -42.40 -10.94
CA LYS A 51 -6.54 -43.66 -11.70
C LYS A 51 -6.64 -44.91 -10.79
N SER A 52 -6.58 -44.73 -9.50
CA SER A 52 -6.71 -45.74 -8.46
C SER A 52 -8.07 -45.58 -7.80
N ARG A 53 -8.68 -46.65 -7.31
CA ARG A 53 -9.98 -46.59 -6.61
C ARG A 53 -9.84 -45.92 -5.23
N THR A 54 -9.54 -44.65 -5.21
CA THR A 54 -9.36 -43.83 -4.00
C THR A 54 -10.72 -43.30 -3.51
N ASP A 55 -10.87 -43.11 -2.20
CA ASP A 55 -12.07 -42.57 -1.58
C ASP A 55 -12.46 -41.23 -2.24
N PRO A 56 -13.70 -41.11 -2.77
CA PRO A 56 -14.17 -39.88 -3.40
C PRO A 56 -14.17 -38.69 -2.45
N THR A 57 -14.41 -38.89 -1.16
CA THR A 57 -14.44 -37.83 -0.16
C THR A 57 -13.02 -37.24 0.06
N LEU A 58 -12.02 -38.12 0.18
CA LEU A 58 -10.63 -37.69 0.29
C LEU A 58 -10.19 -36.96 -0.97
N MET A 59 -10.56 -37.43 -2.15
CA MET A 59 -10.24 -36.79 -3.42
C MET A 59 -10.85 -35.41 -3.51
N GLN A 60 -12.08 -35.20 -3.04
CA GLN A 60 -12.70 -33.90 -2.99
C GLN A 60 -11.95 -32.94 -2.05
N GLN A 61 -11.59 -33.41 -0.86
CA GLN A 61 -10.83 -32.62 0.11
C GLN A 61 -9.46 -32.18 -0.45
N LEU A 62 -8.77 -33.11 -1.15
CA LEU A 62 -7.48 -32.77 -1.79
C LEU A 62 -7.63 -31.74 -2.92
N ARG A 63 -8.68 -31.86 -3.74
CA ARG A 63 -8.97 -30.87 -4.79
C ARG A 63 -9.29 -29.50 -4.19
N ASP A 64 -10.06 -29.47 -3.11
CA ASP A 64 -10.40 -28.23 -2.42
C ASP A 64 -9.17 -27.60 -1.77
N LEU A 65 -8.25 -28.43 -1.25
CA LEU A 65 -6.96 -27.94 -0.75
C LEU A 65 -6.13 -27.33 -1.89
N VAL A 66 -5.96 -28.07 -2.99
CA VAL A 66 -5.23 -27.55 -4.17
C VAL A 66 -5.85 -26.23 -4.62
N ARG A 67 -7.16 -26.16 -4.77
CA ARG A 67 -7.87 -24.98 -5.26
C ARG A 67 -7.61 -23.73 -4.39
N ARG A 68 -7.36 -23.88 -3.09
CA ARG A 68 -7.01 -22.77 -2.18
C ARG A 68 -5.61 -22.22 -2.43
N TYR A 69 -4.69 -23.04 -2.92
CA TYR A 69 -3.27 -22.68 -3.09
C TYR A 69 -2.81 -22.68 -4.54
N ASP A 70 -3.65 -23.14 -5.47
CA ASP A 70 -3.39 -23.12 -6.90
C ASP A 70 -3.76 -21.77 -7.51
N TRP A 71 -2.94 -20.80 -7.19
CA TRP A 71 -3.16 -19.45 -7.66
C TRP A 71 -2.65 -19.29 -9.11
N PRO A 72 -3.40 -18.59 -9.99
CA PRO A 72 -2.99 -18.40 -11.39
C PRO A 72 -1.82 -17.45 -11.53
N TRP A 73 -1.54 -16.63 -10.52
CA TRP A 73 -0.48 -15.62 -10.54
C TRP A 73 0.82 -16.18 -10.02
N ARG A 74 1.74 -16.47 -10.94
CA ARG A 74 3.04 -17.10 -10.65
C ARG A 74 4.22 -16.17 -10.94
N VAL A 75 3.95 -14.98 -11.49
CA VAL A 75 4.97 -14.03 -11.88
C VAL A 75 4.98 -12.88 -10.90
N ALA A 76 6.09 -12.66 -10.22
CA ALA A 76 6.29 -11.45 -9.45
C ALA A 76 6.45 -10.28 -10.44
N LEU A 77 5.46 -9.40 -10.48
CA LEU A 77 5.45 -8.21 -11.31
C LEU A 77 6.17 -7.05 -10.62
N LEU A 78 6.07 -6.99 -9.29
CA LEU A 78 6.71 -6.00 -8.45
C LEU A 78 7.11 -6.65 -7.12
N TYR A 79 8.30 -6.35 -6.67
CA TYR A 79 8.76 -6.61 -5.32
C TYR A 79 9.57 -5.41 -4.84
N ASP A 80 9.17 -4.85 -3.71
CA ASP A 80 9.90 -3.80 -3.03
C ASP A 80 9.90 -4.05 -1.53
N ASP A 81 11.07 -4.11 -0.93
CA ASP A 81 11.28 -4.21 0.51
C ASP A 81 11.89 -2.93 1.08
N PHE A 82 12.08 -1.91 0.23
CA PHE A 82 12.62 -0.59 0.58
C PHE A 82 13.96 -0.63 1.33
N HIS A 83 14.68 -1.76 1.21
CA HIS A 83 15.94 -1.96 1.95
C HIS A 83 17.09 -1.10 1.41
N ASP A 84 17.00 -0.67 0.16
CA ASP A 84 17.99 0.23 -0.47
C ASP A 84 17.81 1.69 -0.05
N GLY A 85 16.75 2.02 0.69
CA GLY A 85 16.43 3.37 1.14
C GLY A 85 15.87 4.27 0.04
N ASP A 86 15.55 3.70 -1.12
CA ASP A 86 15.04 4.42 -2.29
C ASP A 86 13.69 3.83 -2.74
N TYR A 87 12.76 4.68 -3.09
CA TYR A 87 11.47 4.30 -3.70
C TYR A 87 11.35 4.83 -5.13
N THR A 88 12.35 5.54 -5.64
CA THR A 88 12.31 6.16 -6.97
C THR A 88 12.88 5.27 -8.08
N ALA A 89 13.55 4.18 -7.70
CA ALA A 89 14.16 3.24 -8.62
C ALA A 89 14.05 1.78 -8.13
N ASN A 90 13.78 0.86 -9.04
CA ASN A 90 13.83 -0.61 -8.86
C ASN A 90 12.98 -1.21 -7.72
N PRO A 91 11.66 -1.07 -7.69
CA PRO A 91 10.77 -0.44 -8.67
C PRO A 91 10.64 1.06 -8.47
N SER A 92 10.15 1.76 -9.49
CA SER A 92 9.91 3.20 -9.40
C SER A 92 8.50 3.48 -8.87
N TRP A 93 8.45 4.23 -7.77
CA TRP A 93 7.24 4.81 -7.22
C TRP A 93 7.20 6.30 -7.51
N ILE A 94 6.05 6.81 -7.83
CA ILE A 94 5.80 8.19 -8.21
C ILE A 94 4.88 8.83 -7.15
N VAL A 95 5.32 9.92 -6.55
CA VAL A 95 4.50 10.68 -5.61
C VAL A 95 3.62 11.64 -6.39
N ASP A 96 2.29 11.50 -6.26
CA ASP A 96 1.32 12.45 -6.80
C ASP A 96 1.04 13.57 -5.80
N LYS A 97 0.86 13.21 -4.53
CA LYS A 97 0.55 14.16 -3.45
C LYS A 97 1.23 13.76 -2.15
N GLY A 98 1.53 14.77 -1.33
CA GLY A 98 2.13 14.54 -0.03
C GLY A 98 3.64 14.34 -0.10
N ASP A 99 4.21 13.90 1.01
CA ASP A 99 5.64 13.61 1.16
C ASP A 99 5.80 12.17 1.65
N PHE A 100 6.65 11.40 0.97
CA PHE A 100 6.96 10.02 1.30
C PHE A 100 8.45 9.86 1.59
N ARG A 101 8.79 9.01 2.54
CA ARG A 101 10.18 8.70 2.89
C ARG A 101 10.35 7.24 3.22
N VAL A 102 11.50 6.72 2.86
CA VAL A 102 11.94 5.42 3.36
C VAL A 102 12.65 5.62 4.69
N SER A 103 12.27 4.82 5.66
CA SER A 103 12.84 4.77 7.01
C SER A 103 13.24 3.32 7.35
N GLN A 104 13.76 3.09 8.55
CA GLN A 104 14.02 1.72 9.05
C GLN A 104 12.75 0.83 9.13
N PHE A 105 11.55 1.44 9.02
CA PHE A 105 10.27 0.73 9.00
C PHE A 105 9.72 0.53 7.58
N GLY A 106 10.43 0.99 6.56
CA GLY A 106 10.03 0.97 5.15
C GLY A 106 9.50 2.30 4.65
N LEU A 107 8.74 2.28 3.55
CA LEU A 107 8.12 3.43 2.92
C LEU A 107 6.97 3.96 3.78
N GLY A 108 7.04 5.20 4.19
CA GLY A 108 6.01 5.86 4.99
C GLY A 108 5.69 7.26 4.52
N THR A 109 4.52 7.75 4.94
CA THR A 109 4.06 9.11 4.68
C THR A 109 4.56 10.04 5.78
N VAL A 110 5.04 11.21 5.38
CA VAL A 110 5.37 12.29 6.32
C VAL A 110 4.22 13.30 6.27
N PHE A 111 3.37 13.32 7.27
CA PHE A 111 2.43 14.40 7.46
C PHE A 111 3.15 15.56 8.15
N ILE A 112 3.33 16.66 7.43
CA ILE A 112 3.72 17.92 8.05
C ILE A 112 2.49 18.42 8.80
N GLN A 113 2.44 18.17 10.11
CA GLN A 113 1.44 18.80 10.95
C GLN A 113 1.63 20.31 10.80
N ALA A 114 0.66 20.97 10.15
CA ALA A 114 0.67 22.43 10.06
C ALA A 114 0.80 22.95 11.49
N ALA A 115 1.88 23.66 11.77
CA ALA A 115 2.12 24.25 13.08
C ALA A 115 0.85 25.02 13.45
N GLN A 116 0.14 24.57 14.47
CA GLN A 116 -0.98 25.35 14.99
C GLN A 116 -0.41 26.75 15.30
N PRO A 117 -1.04 27.82 14.80
CA PRO A 117 -0.60 29.14 15.16
C PRO A 117 -0.66 29.20 16.68
N THR A 118 0.49 29.24 17.31
CA THR A 118 0.61 29.50 18.74
C THR A 118 -0.16 30.80 18.97
N ARG A 119 -1.32 30.71 19.63
CA ARG A 119 -1.96 31.89 20.19
C ARG A 119 -0.93 32.51 21.12
N GLY A 120 -0.19 33.48 20.59
CA GLY A 120 0.72 34.26 21.37
C GLY A 120 -0.05 34.82 22.52
N SER A 121 0.35 34.45 23.73
CA SER A 121 -0.01 35.12 24.95
C SER A 121 0.62 36.50 24.86
N SER A 122 -0.08 37.44 24.18
CA SER A 122 0.23 38.84 24.31
C SER A 122 -0.31 39.31 25.67
N GLU A 123 0.47 39.15 26.70
CA GLU A 123 0.39 40.00 27.85
C GLU A 123 0.82 41.41 27.43
N ALA A 124 -0.11 42.12 26.77
CA ALA A 124 0.00 43.58 26.61
C ALA A 124 -0.78 44.21 27.76
N ARG A 125 -0.03 44.61 28.75
CA ARG A 125 -0.42 45.59 29.76
C ARG A 125 -0.59 46.93 29.06
N GLY A 126 -1.84 47.40 28.86
CA GLY A 126 -2.17 48.63 28.18
C GLY A 126 -3.54 49.12 28.56
N GLU A 127 -3.55 50.26 29.24
CA GLU A 127 -4.60 51.15 29.70
C GLU A 127 -5.99 51.01 29.07
N LYS A 128 -7.00 50.83 29.92
CA LYS A 128 -8.41 50.86 29.57
C LYS A 128 -8.85 52.27 29.16
N SER A 129 -9.16 52.43 27.88
CA SER A 129 -9.86 53.63 27.40
C SER A 129 -11.34 53.51 27.74
N THR A 130 -11.87 54.55 28.40
CA THR A 130 -13.20 54.65 29.01
C THR A 130 -14.36 54.78 28.00
N LEU A 131 -14.15 54.50 26.71
CA LEU A 131 -15.14 54.64 25.64
C LEU A 131 -15.81 53.35 25.17
N GLU A 132 -15.34 52.18 25.66
CA GLU A 132 -15.89 50.87 25.25
C GLU A 132 -17.03 50.37 26.13
N VAL A 133 -17.36 51.06 27.21
CA VAL A 133 -18.39 50.58 28.16
C VAL A 133 -19.84 51.01 27.73
N LEU A 134 -19.98 51.87 26.75
CA LEU A 134 -21.32 52.36 26.32
C LEU A 134 -21.90 51.69 25.07
N GLY A 135 -21.15 50.81 24.41
CA GLY A 135 -21.65 50.05 23.24
C GLY A 135 -22.30 48.73 23.53
N GLY A 136 -22.27 48.26 24.78
CA GLY A 136 -22.61 46.87 25.17
C GLY A 136 -24.10 46.61 25.56
N ILE A 137 -24.98 47.60 25.52
CA ILE A 137 -26.34 47.44 26.09
C ILE A 137 -27.47 47.44 25.01
N LEU A 138 -27.19 47.66 23.74
CA LEU A 138 -28.23 47.72 22.70
C LEU A 138 -28.11 46.72 21.55
N GLY A 139 -27.31 45.67 21.69
CA GLY A 139 -27.12 44.65 20.67
C GLY A 139 -27.44 43.21 21.09
N GLY A 140 -28.38 43.07 22.00
CA GLY A 140 -28.93 41.76 22.35
C GLY A 140 -29.95 41.30 21.34
N MET A 141 -29.55 40.58 20.29
CA MET A 141 -30.31 39.53 19.59
C MET A 141 -29.58 39.14 18.31
N THR A 142 -29.40 37.79 18.18
CA THR A 142 -28.82 37.09 17.02
C THR A 142 -27.27 37.06 16.92
N GLN A 143 -26.62 36.53 17.93
CA GLN A 143 -25.43 35.75 17.62
C GLN A 143 -25.87 34.32 17.30
N ARG A 144 -26.13 34.11 16.01
CA ARG A 144 -26.05 32.77 15.43
C ARG A 144 -24.59 32.37 15.60
N GLU A 145 -24.32 31.40 16.46
CA GLU A 145 -23.04 30.72 16.52
C GLU A 145 -22.72 30.24 15.11
N GLU A 146 -21.87 30.95 14.42
CA GLU A 146 -21.25 30.49 13.20
C GLU A 146 -20.37 29.32 13.63
N ALA A 147 -20.90 28.09 13.49
CA ALA A 147 -20.16 26.89 13.72
C ALA A 147 -18.86 27.01 12.90
N ALA A 148 -17.73 27.05 13.61
CA ALA A 148 -16.42 27.10 12.97
C ALA A 148 -16.40 26.00 11.90
N ALA A 149 -16.14 26.39 10.65
CA ALA A 149 -16.02 25.44 9.56
C ALA A 149 -15.03 24.35 10.02
N PRO A 150 -15.36 23.06 9.85
CA PRO A 150 -14.46 21.99 10.24
C PRO A 150 -13.10 22.24 9.56
N ALA A 151 -12.03 22.08 10.33
CA ALA A 151 -10.68 22.23 9.81
C ALA A 151 -10.55 21.38 8.53
N PRO A 152 -9.94 21.88 7.45
CA PRO A 152 -9.79 21.10 6.23
C PRO A 152 -9.05 19.82 6.60
N LEU A 153 -9.65 18.67 6.23
CA LEU A 153 -9.03 17.36 6.38
C LEU A 153 -7.66 17.42 5.73
N PRO A 154 -6.60 16.85 6.34
CA PRO A 154 -5.30 16.83 5.73
C PRO A 154 -5.44 16.23 4.32
N SER A 155 -4.88 16.89 3.32
CA SER A 155 -4.93 16.41 1.95
C SER A 155 -4.29 15.02 1.90
N ALA A 156 -5.03 14.04 1.39
CA ALA A 156 -4.53 12.67 1.29
C ALA A 156 -3.20 12.65 0.53
N ALA A 157 -2.23 11.91 1.05
CA ALA A 157 -0.98 11.64 0.35
C ALA A 157 -1.17 10.44 -0.58
N GLU A 158 -0.68 10.53 -1.81
CA GLU A 158 -0.79 9.48 -2.81
C GLU A 158 0.56 9.18 -3.44
N ILE A 159 0.89 7.90 -3.49
CA ILE A 159 2.04 7.35 -4.22
C ILE A 159 1.56 6.18 -5.07
N PHE A 160 2.12 6.02 -6.26
CA PHE A 160 1.74 4.97 -7.19
C PHE A 160 2.94 4.46 -7.99
N THR A 161 2.77 3.31 -8.62
CA THR A 161 3.72 2.77 -9.59
C THR A 161 3.01 2.43 -10.89
N GLU A 162 3.65 2.69 -12.01
CA GLU A 162 3.18 2.31 -13.34
C GLU A 162 3.64 0.90 -13.65
N LEU A 163 2.69 -0.04 -13.68
CA LEU A 163 2.96 -1.45 -13.83
C LEU A 163 1.75 -2.16 -14.43
N ARG A 164 1.91 -2.87 -15.54
CA ARG A 164 0.80 -3.64 -16.07
C ARG A 164 0.51 -4.86 -15.21
N ILE A 165 -0.61 -4.82 -14.50
CA ILE A 165 -1.07 -5.91 -13.64
C ILE A 165 -2.18 -6.66 -14.38
N SER A 166 -2.06 -7.98 -14.47
CA SER A 166 -3.11 -8.83 -15.06
C SER A 166 -4.41 -8.73 -14.25
N ASN A 167 -5.55 -9.04 -14.87
CA ASN A 167 -6.84 -9.05 -14.17
C ASN A 167 -6.85 -10.04 -13.00
N PRO A 168 -6.38 -11.29 -13.15
CA PRO A 168 -6.00 -12.13 -12.01
C PRO A 168 -4.69 -11.62 -11.41
N PHE A 169 -4.70 -11.29 -10.12
CA PHE A 169 -3.53 -10.78 -9.40
C PHE A 169 -3.52 -11.22 -7.94
N ALA A 170 -2.37 -11.11 -7.32
CA ALA A 170 -2.23 -11.11 -5.87
C ALA A 170 -1.38 -9.92 -5.43
N VAL A 171 -1.78 -9.28 -4.34
CA VAL A 171 -1.02 -8.23 -3.66
C VAL A 171 -0.75 -8.68 -2.25
N LYS A 172 0.50 -8.52 -1.81
CA LYS A 172 0.93 -8.74 -0.43
C LYS A 172 1.60 -7.49 0.08
N LEU A 173 1.11 -7.01 1.20
CA LEU A 173 1.63 -5.82 1.88
C LEU A 173 2.03 -6.21 3.29
N GLN A 174 3.25 -5.84 3.68
CA GLN A 174 3.65 -5.87 5.08
C GLN A 174 3.73 -4.43 5.56
N MET A 175 2.95 -4.11 6.58
CA MET A 175 2.81 -2.74 7.06
C MET A 175 2.84 -2.67 8.59
N THR A 176 3.25 -1.52 9.09
CA THR A 176 3.27 -1.19 10.52
C THR A 176 2.69 0.21 10.71
N SER A 177 1.80 0.39 11.67
CA SER A 177 1.42 1.72 12.14
C SER A 177 2.26 2.13 13.33
N ARG A 178 2.79 3.36 13.30
CA ARG A 178 3.65 3.91 14.37
C ARG A 178 2.92 4.87 15.31
N GLY A 179 1.66 5.15 15.01
CA GLY A 179 0.83 6.06 15.78
C GLY A 179 -0.63 5.70 15.68
N LYS A 180 -1.45 6.35 16.49
CA LYS A 180 -2.91 6.20 16.40
C LYS A 180 -3.46 7.24 15.44
N SER A 181 -4.30 6.78 14.54
CA SER A 181 -5.04 7.65 13.65
C SER A 181 -6.14 8.41 14.36
N GLU A 182 -6.51 9.54 13.80
CA GLU A 182 -7.70 10.30 14.19
C GLU A 182 -8.95 9.70 13.54
N ASP A 183 -10.13 10.08 14.06
CA ASP A 183 -11.39 9.64 13.47
C ASP A 183 -11.55 10.21 12.05
N GLY A 184 -11.98 9.36 11.13
CA GLY A 184 -12.11 9.72 9.70
C GLY A 184 -10.82 9.52 8.87
N ASN A 185 -9.69 9.19 9.48
CA ASN A 185 -8.51 8.78 8.73
C ASN A 185 -8.76 7.46 8.01
N ARG A 186 -8.07 7.25 6.91
CA ARG A 186 -8.19 6.02 6.11
C ARG A 186 -6.91 5.73 5.35
N LEU A 187 -6.66 4.48 5.11
CA LEU A 187 -5.60 4.00 4.24
C LEU A 187 -6.24 3.22 3.10
N GLU A 188 -5.93 3.59 1.86
CA GLU A 188 -6.46 2.93 0.67
C GLU A 188 -5.31 2.41 -0.18
N PHE A 189 -5.48 1.27 -0.79
CA PHE A 189 -4.53 0.75 -1.77
C PHE A 189 -5.21 -0.18 -2.77
N GLY A 190 -4.63 -0.27 -3.96
CA GLY A 190 -5.16 -1.17 -4.97
C GLY A 190 -4.72 -0.88 -6.39
N PRO A 191 -5.03 -1.80 -7.31
CA PRO A 191 -4.74 -1.63 -8.72
C PRO A 191 -5.67 -0.60 -9.35
N TYR A 192 -5.12 0.18 -10.29
CA TYR A 192 -5.87 1.23 -10.98
C TYR A 192 -5.81 1.08 -12.50
N GLN A 193 -6.74 1.73 -13.18
CA GLN A 193 -6.81 1.89 -14.62
C GLN A 193 -6.82 3.38 -14.99
N GLY A 194 -6.19 3.69 -16.11
CA GLY A 194 -6.08 5.04 -16.66
C GLY A 194 -5.07 5.92 -15.92
N ARG A 195 -4.58 6.95 -16.61
CA ARG A 195 -3.57 7.87 -16.07
C ARG A 195 -4.04 8.63 -14.82
N GLU A 196 -5.32 8.96 -14.78
CA GLU A 196 -5.93 9.70 -13.66
C GLU A 196 -6.21 8.80 -12.44
N ARG A 197 -5.97 7.49 -12.53
CA ARG A 197 -6.17 6.50 -11.46
C ARG A 197 -7.59 6.52 -10.85
N THR A 198 -8.55 6.97 -11.65
CA THR A 198 -9.96 7.13 -11.25
C THR A 198 -10.82 5.88 -11.47
N ALA A 199 -10.23 4.79 -11.96
CA ALA A 199 -10.89 3.49 -12.13
C ALA A 199 -10.04 2.37 -11.52
N GLY A 200 -10.66 1.23 -11.23
CA GLY A 200 -10.02 0.06 -10.66
C GLY A 200 -10.63 -0.40 -9.34
N TYR A 201 -9.83 -0.91 -8.45
CA TYR A 201 -10.25 -1.36 -7.13
C TYR A 201 -9.48 -0.67 -6.01
N ARG A 202 -10.10 -0.54 -4.85
CA ARG A 202 -9.47 -0.06 -3.62
C ARG A 202 -9.89 -0.94 -2.46
N LEU A 203 -8.91 -1.44 -1.74
CA LEU A 203 -9.10 -1.95 -0.40
C LEU A 203 -8.87 -0.79 0.56
N VAL A 204 -9.86 -0.49 1.38
CA VAL A 204 -9.88 0.65 2.29
C VAL A 204 -9.85 0.13 3.71
N TYR A 205 -8.87 0.52 4.48
CA TYR A 205 -8.80 0.34 5.92
C TYR A 205 -9.31 1.60 6.62
N ASN A 206 -10.27 1.43 7.53
CA ASN A 206 -10.83 2.51 8.33
C ASN A 206 -10.43 2.27 9.80
N PRO A 207 -9.40 2.96 10.30
CA PRO A 207 -9.00 2.83 11.69
C PRO A 207 -10.13 3.28 12.61
N ARG A 208 -10.29 2.56 13.73
CA ARG A 208 -11.21 2.89 14.83
C ARG A 208 -12.70 3.00 14.43
N SER A 209 -13.07 2.62 13.22
CA SER A 209 -14.46 2.68 12.75
C SER A 209 -14.91 1.37 12.10
N LYS A 210 -16.19 1.22 11.92
CA LYS A 210 -16.81 0.13 11.15
C LYS A 210 -17.37 0.67 9.84
N PRO A 211 -17.21 -0.08 8.77
CA PRO A 211 -16.48 -1.33 8.64
C PRO A 211 -14.97 -1.11 8.77
N GLY A 212 -14.24 -2.05 9.39
CA GLY A 212 -12.78 -1.98 9.52
C GLY A 212 -12.08 -2.07 8.17
N PHE A 213 -12.62 -2.89 7.25
CA PHE A 213 -12.20 -2.92 5.85
C PHE A 213 -13.40 -2.83 4.91
N ALA A 214 -13.20 -2.16 3.78
CA ALA A 214 -14.14 -2.11 2.67
C ALA A 214 -13.41 -2.35 1.34
N LEU A 215 -13.96 -3.21 0.51
CA LEU A 215 -13.50 -3.42 -0.86
C LEU A 215 -14.41 -2.64 -1.81
N ASN A 216 -13.81 -1.71 -2.54
CA ASN A 216 -14.52 -0.80 -3.42
C ASN A 216 -14.10 -0.99 -4.88
N ARG A 217 -15.07 -0.88 -5.78
CA ARG A 217 -14.81 -0.64 -7.20
C ARG A 217 -14.92 0.86 -7.48
N ILE A 218 -13.87 1.39 -8.09
CA ILE A 218 -13.78 2.81 -8.45
C ILE A 218 -14.02 2.95 -9.95
N ALA A 219 -14.80 3.94 -10.33
CA ALA A 219 -14.99 4.39 -11.69
C ALA A 219 -15.01 5.93 -11.70
N PRO A 220 -14.81 6.60 -12.84
CA PRO A 220 -14.81 8.05 -12.90
C PRO A 220 -16.05 8.67 -12.24
N GLY A 221 -15.82 9.50 -11.23
CA GLY A 221 -16.87 10.18 -10.45
C GLY A 221 -17.74 9.28 -9.57
N ARG A 222 -17.39 8.00 -9.41
CA ARG A 222 -18.19 7.03 -8.65
C ARG A 222 -17.33 6.01 -7.92
N SER A 223 -17.70 5.71 -6.68
CA SER A 223 -17.21 4.58 -5.91
C SER A 223 -18.38 3.69 -5.50
N SER A 224 -18.20 2.38 -5.61
CA SER A 224 -19.21 1.39 -5.23
C SER A 224 -18.59 0.37 -4.28
N VAL A 225 -19.15 0.22 -3.10
CA VAL A 225 -18.75 -0.83 -2.16
C VAL A 225 -19.16 -2.19 -2.74
N ILE A 226 -18.21 -3.11 -2.83
CA ILE A 226 -18.44 -4.49 -3.27
C ILE A 226 -18.69 -5.36 -2.05
N GLU A 227 -17.85 -5.27 -1.03
CA GLU A 227 -17.92 -6.07 0.18
C GLU A 227 -17.28 -5.33 1.35
N ILE A 228 -17.70 -5.67 2.57
CA ILE A 228 -17.18 -5.05 3.80
C ILE A 228 -16.80 -6.12 4.83
N TYR A 229 -15.84 -5.79 5.67
CA TYR A 229 -15.56 -6.50 6.91
C TYR A 229 -16.07 -5.66 8.08
N ASP A 230 -17.31 -5.94 8.52
CA ASP A 230 -18.01 -5.17 9.56
C ASP A 230 -17.53 -5.51 10.98
N GLN A 231 -16.22 -5.52 11.17
CA GLN A 231 -15.60 -5.61 12.49
C GLN A 231 -14.63 -4.45 12.68
N LEU A 232 -14.41 -4.07 13.93
CA LEU A 232 -13.31 -3.18 14.26
C LEU A 232 -11.99 -3.92 14.03
N VAL A 233 -11.06 -3.25 13.38
CA VAL A 233 -9.70 -3.73 13.15
C VAL A 233 -8.74 -2.69 13.71
N ASP A 234 -7.79 -3.13 14.52
CA ASP A 234 -6.74 -2.28 15.05
C ASP A 234 -5.40 -2.73 14.46
N LEU A 235 -4.91 -2.01 13.45
CA LEU A 235 -3.57 -2.18 12.90
C LEU A 235 -2.58 -1.19 13.54
N GLU A 236 -3.04 -0.42 14.53
CA GLU A 236 -2.30 0.66 15.18
C GLU A 236 -1.73 0.22 16.52
N ASP A 237 -1.38 -1.05 16.62
CA ASP A 237 -0.81 -1.69 17.81
C ASP A 237 0.73 -1.71 17.82
N GLY A 238 1.37 -1.07 16.83
CA GLY A 238 2.82 -1.00 16.66
C GLY A 238 3.47 -2.29 16.17
N ARG A 239 2.68 -3.31 15.81
CA ARG A 239 3.17 -4.57 15.23
C ARG A 239 3.14 -4.51 13.71
N SER A 240 3.89 -5.42 13.09
CA SER A 240 3.80 -5.64 11.65
C SER A 240 2.60 -6.53 11.35
N HIS A 241 1.79 -6.10 10.37
CA HIS A 241 0.63 -6.81 9.86
C HIS A 241 0.81 -7.16 8.39
N ASN A 242 0.30 -8.34 8.00
CA ASN A 242 0.30 -8.78 6.62
C ASN A 242 -1.12 -8.66 6.06
N VAL A 243 -1.25 -7.90 4.97
CA VAL A 243 -2.49 -7.85 4.20
C VAL A 243 -2.24 -8.54 2.85
N GLU A 244 -3.00 -9.58 2.57
CA GLU A 244 -2.98 -10.25 1.28
C GLU A 244 -4.32 -10.05 0.58
N TRP A 245 -4.28 -9.69 -0.70
CA TRP A 245 -5.46 -9.53 -1.50
C TRP A 245 -5.30 -10.28 -2.81
N HIS A 246 -6.17 -11.23 -3.03
CA HIS A 246 -6.17 -12.11 -4.19
C HIS A 246 -7.37 -11.84 -5.08
N ARG A 247 -7.18 -11.89 -6.40
CA ARG A 247 -8.25 -11.86 -7.40
C ARG A 247 -8.04 -12.98 -8.41
N GLY A 248 -9.03 -13.85 -8.54
CA GLY A 248 -9.06 -14.93 -9.53
C GLY A 248 -9.51 -14.44 -10.91
N ALA A 249 -9.31 -15.28 -11.93
CA ALA A 249 -9.77 -15.02 -13.30
C ALA A 249 -11.30 -14.99 -13.42
N ASP A 250 -12.01 -15.67 -12.52
CA ASP A 250 -13.46 -15.70 -12.42
C ASP A 250 -14.07 -14.50 -11.68
N GLY A 251 -13.21 -13.59 -11.20
CA GLY A 251 -13.58 -12.42 -10.43
C GLY A 251 -13.74 -12.67 -8.93
N GLU A 252 -13.45 -13.90 -8.43
CA GLU A 252 -13.39 -14.13 -6.99
C GLU A 252 -12.29 -13.27 -6.38
N MET A 253 -12.60 -12.58 -5.29
CA MET A 253 -11.66 -11.80 -4.50
C MET A 253 -11.64 -12.28 -3.06
N VAL A 254 -10.44 -12.44 -2.52
CA VAL A 254 -10.20 -12.85 -1.14
C VAL A 254 -9.21 -11.87 -0.52
N VAL A 255 -9.54 -11.37 0.66
CA VAL A 255 -8.62 -10.56 1.48
C VAL A 255 -8.32 -11.30 2.77
N LEU A 256 -7.03 -11.43 3.07
CA LEU A 256 -6.56 -11.99 4.33
C LEU A 256 -5.82 -10.89 5.12
N LEU A 257 -6.05 -10.87 6.41
CA LEU A 257 -5.29 -10.11 7.38
C LEU A 257 -4.61 -11.09 8.34
N ASP A 258 -3.29 -11.06 8.40
CA ASP A 258 -2.46 -11.96 9.22
C ASP A 258 -2.85 -13.44 9.01
N ASN A 259 -2.97 -13.86 7.75
CA ASN A 259 -3.41 -15.18 7.29
C ASN A 259 -4.87 -15.54 7.62
N LYS A 260 -5.66 -14.63 8.19
CA LYS A 260 -7.08 -14.84 8.44
C LYS A 260 -7.90 -14.19 7.33
N GLU A 261 -8.76 -14.96 6.68
CA GLU A 261 -9.71 -14.43 5.71
C GLU A 261 -10.69 -13.45 6.38
N ILE A 262 -10.77 -12.25 5.85
CA ILE A 262 -11.66 -11.18 6.32
C ILE A 262 -12.70 -10.77 5.29
N ILE A 263 -12.40 -10.90 4.00
CA ILE A 263 -13.35 -10.64 2.90
C ILE A 263 -13.25 -11.79 1.89
N ARG A 264 -14.41 -12.24 1.42
CA ARG A 264 -14.55 -13.12 0.25
C ARG A 264 -15.77 -12.68 -0.55
N THR A 265 -15.57 -12.38 -1.83
CA THR A 265 -16.63 -11.92 -2.72
C THR A 265 -16.31 -12.24 -4.17
N VAL A 266 -17.24 -11.95 -5.08
CA VAL A 266 -17.05 -12.10 -6.53
C VAL A 266 -17.46 -10.80 -7.20
N ASP A 267 -16.55 -10.18 -7.94
CA ASP A 267 -16.86 -9.06 -8.82
C ASP A 267 -16.30 -9.30 -10.23
N ARG A 268 -17.18 -9.37 -11.21
CA ARG A 268 -16.87 -9.53 -12.64
C ARG A 268 -16.92 -8.21 -13.40
N GLY A 269 -16.97 -7.08 -12.68
CA GLY A 269 -17.14 -5.75 -13.27
C GLY A 269 -15.90 -5.19 -13.98
N SER A 270 -14.76 -5.86 -13.90
CA SER A 270 -13.54 -5.52 -14.66
C SER A 270 -12.97 -6.78 -15.28
N GLU A 271 -12.74 -6.77 -16.59
CA GLU A 271 -12.11 -7.86 -17.35
C GLU A 271 -10.71 -7.45 -17.85
N GLU A 272 -10.42 -6.16 -17.87
CA GLU A 272 -9.17 -5.62 -18.37
C GLU A 272 -8.05 -5.67 -17.31
N SER A 273 -6.81 -5.61 -17.80
CA SER A 273 -5.64 -5.43 -16.95
C SER A 273 -5.62 -4.03 -16.33
N PHE A 274 -4.85 -3.87 -15.28
CA PHE A 274 -4.63 -2.59 -14.61
C PHE A 274 -3.32 -1.97 -15.07
N ASP A 275 -3.22 -0.64 -14.95
CA ASP A 275 -2.09 0.15 -15.42
C ASP A 275 -1.07 0.44 -14.29
N GLY A 276 -1.42 0.10 -13.06
CA GLY A 276 -0.53 0.23 -11.92
C GLY A 276 -1.19 -0.05 -10.59
N PHE A 277 -0.46 0.27 -9.55
CA PHE A 277 -0.88 0.13 -8.16
C PHE A 277 -0.68 1.44 -7.41
N THR A 278 -1.61 1.81 -6.55
CA THR A 278 -1.53 3.04 -5.77
C THR A 278 -1.77 2.78 -4.29
N VAL A 279 -1.15 3.63 -3.47
CA VAL A 279 -1.37 3.74 -2.03
C VAL A 279 -1.77 5.17 -1.73
N ILE A 280 -2.89 5.33 -1.04
CA ILE A 280 -3.45 6.62 -0.64
C ILE A 280 -3.58 6.62 0.87
N ASN A 281 -2.89 7.53 1.53
CA ASN A 281 -2.97 7.73 2.98
C ASN A 281 -3.76 9.00 3.28
N GLY A 282 -4.97 8.85 3.77
CA GLY A 282 -5.87 9.92 4.21
C GLY A 282 -5.72 10.27 5.69
N GLY A 283 -4.54 10.07 6.26
CA GLY A 283 -4.19 10.30 7.65
C GLY A 283 -3.76 9.02 8.36
N GLY A 284 -2.94 9.17 9.37
CA GLY A 284 -2.32 8.06 10.10
C GLY A 284 -0.84 7.85 9.72
N ASP A 285 -0.10 7.25 10.62
CA ASP A 285 1.35 7.04 10.49
C ASP A 285 1.62 5.57 10.09
N TYR A 286 1.48 5.27 8.80
CA TYR A 286 1.70 3.94 8.24
C TYR A 286 3.04 3.86 7.52
N ALA A 287 3.73 2.74 7.71
CA ALA A 287 4.93 2.39 6.97
C ALA A 287 4.80 0.99 6.34
N PHE A 288 5.22 0.86 5.11
CA PHE A 288 5.23 -0.40 4.36
C PHE A 288 6.66 -0.94 4.31
N SER A 289 6.90 -2.05 4.97
CA SER A 289 8.21 -2.72 4.93
C SER A 289 8.36 -3.62 3.71
N GLN A 290 7.25 -4.02 3.09
CA GLN A 290 7.27 -4.79 1.85
C GLN A 290 5.98 -4.61 1.06
N ILE A 291 6.12 -4.51 -0.25
CA ILE A 291 5.02 -4.59 -1.21
C ILE A 291 5.40 -5.58 -2.30
N THR A 292 4.56 -6.59 -2.51
CA THR A 292 4.73 -7.57 -3.59
C THR A 292 3.46 -7.68 -4.40
N ILE A 293 3.58 -7.64 -5.72
CA ILE A 293 2.46 -7.80 -6.65
C ILE A 293 2.78 -8.95 -7.59
N PHE A 294 1.85 -9.88 -7.69
CA PHE A 294 1.94 -11.01 -8.61
C PHE A 294 0.87 -10.91 -9.68
N GLY A 295 1.18 -11.47 -10.84
CA GLY A 295 0.25 -11.61 -11.95
C GLY A 295 0.42 -12.94 -12.68
N THR A 296 -0.31 -13.07 -13.79
CA THR A 296 -0.16 -14.22 -14.70
C THR A 296 0.96 -13.95 -15.70
N ALA A 297 1.64 -14.99 -16.15
CA ALA A 297 2.50 -14.91 -17.33
C ALA A 297 1.66 -14.47 -18.54
N ARG A 298 2.24 -13.64 -19.40
CA ARG A 298 1.64 -13.23 -20.69
C ARG A 298 1.62 -14.38 -21.66
#